data_b7a950ba2b30e8a76793688595fa54d7
#
_entry.id   b7a950ba2b30e8a76793688595fa54d7
#
_cell.length_a   1.000
_cell.length_b   1.000
_cell.length_c   1.000
_cell.angle_alpha   90.00
_cell.angle_beta   90.00
_cell.angle_gamma   90.00
#
_symmetry.space_group_name_H-M   'P 1'
#
loop_
_entity.id
_entity.type
_entity.pdbx_description
1 polymer ?
#
loop_
_entity_poly.entity_id
_entity_poly.type
_entity_poly.pdbx_seq_one_letter_code
_entity_poly.pdbx_strand_id
1 'polypeptide(L)'
;MISPPTFDDRGVASDGFSPTRVGFLSDMPTGDRLGVYIDPIILALEDAMNEGRLTRPVEIIASHAAGLPTGQPGTVIDAYLDLVHEGCVMVLSTGVTDNALVLRDVINATKVPYITMAGTSRFTGEYCFSLANGGHGEETAIMAAYLAEQGLRRIVVTGERSPGDTEYHAFFQEQARLYGLEILKEHYFDQRPTDAEIDAALRHFRDDLRPDALVYCGFGWNSSQFNPALERIGWDPPKVMNAAIMWALASPEWMAALEGWIGIEQSLGDHEDLEKNPNWDPWLDRSEQRFGYRVNNTVMGLLYDQGRAAAEAIINAPLLIGEGMQAALERIKMMPATVGGPSTNITFGPYDHRGYKGDFLLMKQIRQGRFDFAGYHRPRWPINRQPIVSQRA
;
A
#
# COMPACT_ATOMS: atom_id res chain seq x y z
N MET A 1 -22.03 -17.26 28.40
CA MET A 1 -21.26 -16.76 27.27
C MET A 1 -21.46 -15.26 27.29
N ILE A 2 -20.42 -14.50 27.55
CA ILE A 2 -20.44 -13.03 27.48
C ILE A 2 -20.34 -12.72 25.99
N SER A 3 -21.34 -12.05 25.42
CA SER A 3 -21.25 -11.57 24.04
C SER A 3 -20.05 -10.65 23.94
N PRO A 4 -19.17 -10.79 22.93
CA PRO A 4 -18.08 -9.83 22.75
C PRO A 4 -18.68 -8.44 22.59
N PRO A 5 -18.03 -7.39 23.15
CA PRO A 5 -18.48 -6.03 22.95
C PRO A 5 -18.46 -5.74 21.43
N THR A 6 -19.55 -5.17 20.92
CA THR A 6 -19.58 -4.70 19.55
C THR A 6 -18.74 -3.43 19.45
N PHE A 7 -17.92 -3.29 18.41
CA PHE A 7 -17.06 -2.12 18.19
C PHE A 7 -17.84 -0.83 17.91
N ASP A 8 -19.16 -0.91 17.78
CA ASP A 8 -20.07 0.23 17.65
C ASP A 8 -20.43 0.86 18.99
N ASP A 9 -20.21 0.13 20.10
CA ASP A 9 -20.42 0.65 21.45
C ASP A 9 -19.20 1.47 21.88
N ARG A 10 -19.23 2.76 21.59
CA ARG A 10 -18.28 3.74 22.10
C ARG A 10 -18.51 4.00 23.59
N GLY A 11 -18.42 2.99 24.39
CA GLY A 11 -18.70 3.05 25.81
C GLY A 11 -17.70 2.25 26.66
N VAL A 12 -17.72 2.49 27.97
CA VAL A 12 -17.04 1.64 28.92
C VAL A 12 -17.61 0.24 28.79
N ALA A 13 -16.75 -0.77 28.59
CA ALA A 13 -17.18 -2.15 28.55
C ALA A 13 -18.01 -2.46 29.83
N SER A 14 -19.02 -3.29 29.68
CA SER A 14 -19.96 -3.64 30.76
C SER A 14 -19.29 -4.27 31.98
N ASP A 15 -18.00 -4.64 31.88
CA ASP A 15 -17.15 -5.19 32.95
C ASP A 15 -16.28 -4.14 33.67
N GLY A 16 -16.41 -2.84 33.31
CA GLY A 16 -15.68 -1.74 33.94
C GLY A 16 -14.25 -1.54 33.45
N PHE A 17 -13.80 -2.27 32.42
CA PHE A 17 -12.50 -2.04 31.82
C PHE A 17 -12.57 -0.93 30.73
N SER A 18 -11.69 0.04 30.82
CA SER A 18 -11.52 1.00 29.71
C SER A 18 -10.97 0.29 28.47
N PRO A 19 -11.54 0.54 27.27
CA PRO A 19 -11.04 -0.07 26.05
C PRO A 19 -9.62 0.38 25.73
N THR A 20 -8.84 -0.49 25.11
CA THR A 20 -7.58 -0.10 24.48
C THR A 20 -7.89 0.64 23.20
N ARG A 21 -7.40 1.87 23.06
CA ARG A 21 -7.66 2.70 21.86
C ARG A 21 -6.61 2.48 20.79
N VAL A 22 -7.06 2.19 19.57
CA VAL A 22 -6.25 2.09 18.37
C VAL A 22 -6.73 3.15 17.40
N GLY A 23 -5.81 4.01 16.94
CA GLY A 23 -6.12 5.03 15.95
C GLY A 23 -6.20 4.44 14.55
N PHE A 24 -7.09 4.99 13.71
CA PHE A 24 -7.08 4.78 12.27
C PHE A 24 -7.03 6.13 11.57
N LEU A 25 -5.95 6.40 10.83
CA LEU A 25 -5.78 7.62 10.06
C LEU A 25 -5.94 7.32 8.58
N SER A 26 -7.05 7.79 7.98
CA SER A 26 -7.25 7.77 6.54
C SER A 26 -6.73 9.05 5.90
N ASP A 27 -5.74 8.94 5.04
CA ASP A 27 -5.18 10.03 4.24
C ASP A 27 -5.50 9.90 2.74
N MET A 28 -6.35 8.94 2.39
CA MET A 28 -6.90 8.73 1.05
C MET A 28 -8.19 9.53 0.85
N PRO A 29 -8.54 9.94 -0.36
CA PRO A 29 -9.80 10.61 -0.66
C PRO A 29 -10.98 9.61 -0.57
N THR A 30 -11.31 9.19 0.64
CA THR A 30 -12.31 8.13 0.90
C THR A 30 -13.74 8.63 0.87
N GLY A 31 -13.96 9.94 1.00
CA GLY A 31 -15.30 10.50 1.17
C GLY A 31 -16.04 9.85 2.34
N ASP A 32 -17.31 9.51 2.14
CA ASP A 32 -18.17 8.86 3.15
C ASP A 32 -17.85 7.36 3.37
N ARG A 33 -16.78 6.83 2.76
CA ARG A 33 -16.42 5.40 2.81
C ARG A 33 -15.49 5.03 3.96
N LEU A 34 -15.24 5.91 4.91
CA LEU A 34 -14.30 5.65 6.02
C LEU A 34 -14.62 4.33 6.74
N GLY A 35 -15.90 4.03 6.97
CA GLY A 35 -16.34 2.78 7.60
C GLY A 35 -15.86 1.53 6.87
N VAL A 36 -15.92 1.51 5.55
CA VAL A 36 -15.48 0.35 4.74
C VAL A 36 -14.00 0.03 4.93
N TYR A 37 -13.16 1.04 5.16
CA TYR A 37 -11.73 0.85 5.45
C TYR A 37 -11.46 0.38 6.88
N ILE A 38 -12.38 0.65 7.80
CA ILE A 38 -12.26 0.22 9.21
C ILE A 38 -12.76 -1.21 9.40
N ASP A 39 -13.77 -1.64 8.63
CA ASP A 39 -14.39 -2.96 8.75
C ASP A 39 -13.38 -4.12 8.77
N PRO A 40 -12.35 -4.19 7.88
CA PRO A 40 -11.35 -5.24 7.93
C PRO A 40 -10.55 -5.25 9.25
N ILE A 41 -10.26 -4.08 9.79
CA ILE A 41 -9.53 -3.94 11.06
C ILE A 41 -10.39 -4.46 12.20
N ILE A 42 -11.68 -4.08 12.23
CA ILE A 42 -12.66 -4.57 13.21
C ILE A 42 -12.75 -6.09 13.15
N LEU A 43 -12.89 -6.67 11.95
CA LEU A 43 -12.97 -8.12 11.78
C LEU A 43 -11.74 -8.83 12.34
N ALA A 44 -10.54 -8.29 12.12
CA ALA A 44 -9.30 -8.88 12.64
C ALA A 44 -9.25 -8.88 14.17
N LEU A 45 -9.74 -7.81 14.81
CA LEU A 45 -9.83 -7.71 16.25
C LEU A 45 -10.91 -8.64 16.80
N GLU A 46 -12.08 -8.72 16.15
CA GLU A 46 -13.17 -9.64 16.51
C GLU A 46 -12.72 -11.11 16.38
N ASP A 47 -11.98 -11.46 15.33
CA ASP A 47 -11.41 -12.80 15.17
C ASP A 47 -10.51 -13.18 16.37
N ALA A 48 -9.60 -12.29 16.76
CA ALA A 48 -8.73 -12.52 17.92
C ALA A 48 -9.49 -12.63 19.25
N MET A 49 -10.60 -11.90 19.39
CA MET A 49 -11.51 -12.01 20.56
C MET A 49 -12.27 -13.33 20.54
N ASN A 50 -12.83 -13.72 19.39
CA ASN A 50 -13.58 -14.98 19.23
C ASN A 50 -12.71 -16.20 19.48
N GLU A 51 -11.42 -16.12 19.16
CA GLU A 51 -10.40 -17.14 19.47
C GLU A 51 -9.99 -17.14 20.96
N GLY A 52 -10.49 -16.20 21.76
CA GLY A 52 -10.15 -16.05 23.18
C GLY A 52 -8.73 -15.53 23.45
N ARG A 53 -8.02 -15.07 22.44
CA ARG A 53 -6.65 -14.53 22.55
C ARG A 53 -6.64 -13.08 23.00
N LEU A 54 -7.54 -12.26 22.45
CA LEU A 54 -7.72 -10.88 22.87
C LEU A 54 -8.83 -10.80 23.91
N THR A 55 -8.46 -10.50 25.15
CA THR A 55 -9.38 -10.51 26.32
C THR A 55 -9.81 -9.12 26.75
N ARG A 56 -9.32 -8.08 26.07
CA ARG A 56 -9.65 -6.68 26.35
C ARG A 56 -10.51 -6.11 25.23
N PRO A 57 -11.47 -5.22 25.54
CA PRO A 57 -12.14 -4.46 24.50
C PRO A 57 -11.17 -3.52 23.82
N VAL A 58 -11.35 -3.33 22.51
CA VAL A 58 -10.58 -2.39 21.70
C VAL A 58 -11.54 -1.40 21.06
N GLU A 59 -11.21 -0.12 21.14
CA GLU A 59 -11.94 0.96 20.49
C GLU A 59 -11.12 1.51 19.34
N ILE A 60 -11.72 1.62 18.13
CA ILE A 60 -11.10 2.26 16.99
C ILE A 60 -11.48 3.73 16.97
N ILE A 61 -10.50 4.61 17.10
CA ILE A 61 -10.68 6.06 16.94
C ILE A 61 -10.25 6.41 15.50
N ALA A 62 -11.22 6.78 14.67
CA ALA A 62 -10.96 7.09 13.28
C ALA A 62 -10.80 8.60 13.05
N SER A 63 -9.83 8.96 12.24
CA SER A 63 -9.61 10.30 11.74
C SER A 63 -9.40 10.29 10.22
N HIS A 64 -9.81 11.36 9.55
CA HIS A 64 -9.53 11.57 8.13
C HIS A 64 -8.82 12.90 7.95
N ALA A 65 -7.73 12.89 7.19
CA ALA A 65 -6.96 14.09 6.89
C ALA A 65 -6.72 14.23 5.39
N ALA A 66 -7.13 15.36 4.83
CA ALA A 66 -6.79 15.74 3.46
C ALA A 66 -5.32 16.21 3.40
N GLY A 67 -4.40 15.25 3.36
CA GLY A 67 -2.98 15.50 3.21
C GLY A 67 -2.54 15.68 1.75
N LEU A 68 -1.25 15.51 1.51
CA LEU A 68 -0.70 15.54 0.14
C LEU A 68 -1.36 14.44 -0.73
N PRO A 69 -1.55 14.68 -2.01
CA PRO A 69 -1.16 15.89 -2.76
C PRO A 69 -2.23 16.99 -2.77
N THR A 70 -3.44 16.72 -2.32
CA THR A 70 -4.59 17.62 -2.49
C THR A 70 -4.80 18.59 -1.34
N GLY A 71 -4.23 18.28 -0.19
CA GLY A 71 -4.31 19.06 1.05
C GLY A 71 -2.95 19.54 1.55
N GLN A 72 -2.88 19.78 2.84
CA GLN A 72 -1.69 20.32 3.48
C GLN A 72 -1.01 19.25 4.37
N PRO A 73 0.33 19.20 4.42
CA PRO A 73 1.04 18.29 5.31
C PRO A 73 0.64 18.43 6.78
N GLY A 74 0.38 19.68 7.21
CA GLY A 74 -0.01 19.99 8.59
C GLY A 74 -1.28 19.27 9.03
N THR A 75 -2.29 19.11 8.14
CA THR A 75 -3.54 18.46 8.50
C THR A 75 -3.35 16.98 8.87
N VAL A 76 -2.38 16.30 8.25
CA VAL A 76 -2.06 14.91 8.56
C VAL A 76 -1.32 14.81 9.89
N ILE A 77 -0.43 15.78 10.17
CA ILE A 77 0.27 15.86 11.46
C ILE A 77 -0.73 16.10 12.59
N ASP A 78 -1.62 17.07 12.42
CA ASP A 78 -2.61 17.43 13.43
C ASP A 78 -3.54 16.24 13.71
N ALA A 79 -4.06 15.58 12.66
CA ALA A 79 -4.91 14.40 12.79
C ALA A 79 -4.22 13.22 13.50
N TYR A 80 -2.93 13.00 13.26
CA TYR A 80 -2.15 11.99 13.98
C TYR A 80 -1.97 12.39 15.45
N LEU A 81 -1.63 13.65 15.74
CA LEU A 81 -1.46 14.14 17.12
C LEU A 81 -2.77 14.09 17.91
N ASP A 82 -3.92 14.36 17.27
CA ASP A 82 -5.23 14.20 17.91
C ASP A 82 -5.48 12.76 18.34
N LEU A 83 -5.15 11.77 17.49
CA LEU A 83 -5.25 10.35 17.85
C LEU A 83 -4.32 10.00 19.03
N VAL A 84 -3.12 10.56 19.07
CA VAL A 84 -2.19 10.39 20.21
C VAL A 84 -2.77 11.01 21.47
N HIS A 85 -3.35 12.21 21.41
CA HIS A 85 -3.99 12.89 22.54
C HIS A 85 -5.24 12.16 23.05
N GLU A 86 -5.98 11.49 22.16
CA GLU A 86 -7.08 10.60 22.52
C GLU A 86 -6.63 9.32 23.24
N GLY A 87 -5.32 9.12 23.40
CA GLY A 87 -4.74 7.99 24.11
C GLY A 87 -4.64 6.72 23.28
N CYS A 88 -4.59 6.83 21.94
CA CYS A 88 -4.32 5.69 21.07
C CYS A 88 -2.92 5.15 21.33
N VAL A 89 -2.82 3.84 21.57
CA VAL A 89 -1.54 3.16 21.84
C VAL A 89 -0.76 2.83 20.57
N MET A 90 -1.41 2.88 19.42
CA MET A 90 -0.85 2.78 18.08
C MET A 90 -1.83 3.37 17.06
N VAL A 91 -1.33 3.65 15.85
CA VAL A 91 -2.15 4.16 14.74
C VAL A 91 -1.94 3.28 13.51
N LEU A 92 -3.03 2.91 12.85
CA LEU A 92 -3.08 2.22 11.56
C LEU A 92 -3.45 3.22 10.47
N SER A 93 -3.00 3.01 9.23
CA SER A 93 -3.23 3.99 8.17
C SER A 93 -3.32 3.37 6.78
N THR A 94 -4.06 4.04 5.90
CA THR A 94 -4.08 3.77 4.46
C THR A 94 -2.77 4.14 3.75
N GLY A 95 -2.05 5.16 4.21
CA GLY A 95 -0.66 5.43 3.86
C GLY A 95 -0.37 5.97 2.46
N VAL A 96 -0.71 7.22 2.18
CA VAL A 96 -0.07 7.95 1.07
C VAL A 96 1.41 8.15 1.40
N THR A 97 2.30 7.76 0.51
CA THR A 97 3.76 7.76 0.75
C THR A 97 4.29 9.11 1.24
N ASP A 98 3.87 10.21 0.61
CA ASP A 98 4.35 11.54 0.97
C ASP A 98 3.86 11.96 2.36
N ASN A 99 2.65 11.56 2.75
CA ASN A 99 2.12 11.81 4.10
C ASN A 99 2.84 10.97 5.16
N ALA A 100 3.15 9.71 4.86
CA ALA A 100 3.96 8.87 5.75
C ALA A 100 5.35 9.49 6.00
N LEU A 101 6.00 10.04 4.96
CA LEU A 101 7.28 10.72 5.09
C LEU A 101 7.20 11.98 5.96
N VAL A 102 6.11 12.74 5.86
CA VAL A 102 5.84 13.92 6.70
C VAL A 102 5.64 13.52 8.17
N LEU A 103 4.96 12.42 8.43
CA LEU A 103 4.66 11.95 9.78
C LEU A 103 5.86 11.32 10.49
N ARG A 104 6.84 10.80 9.78
CA ARG A 104 7.95 9.97 10.30
C ARG A 104 8.60 10.54 11.56
N ASP A 105 8.99 11.80 11.53
CA ASP A 105 9.71 12.43 12.65
C ASP A 105 8.78 12.70 13.84
N VAL A 106 7.51 12.99 13.58
CA VAL A 106 6.48 13.19 14.62
C VAL A 106 6.15 11.85 15.31
N ILE A 107 6.02 10.76 14.54
CA ILE A 107 5.80 9.40 15.06
C ILE A 107 6.95 9.01 16.02
N ASN A 108 8.20 9.20 15.60
CA ASN A 108 9.34 8.86 16.44
C ASN A 108 9.43 9.76 17.69
N ALA A 109 8.98 11.02 17.60
CA ALA A 109 8.96 11.93 18.75
C ALA A 109 7.87 11.59 19.78
N THR A 110 6.68 11.19 19.32
CA THR A 110 5.56 10.79 20.19
C THR A 110 5.71 9.39 20.77
N LYS A 111 6.53 8.55 20.13
CA LYS A 111 6.74 7.14 20.48
C LYS A 111 5.46 6.29 20.43
N VAL A 112 4.51 6.66 19.59
CA VAL A 112 3.30 5.86 19.32
C VAL A 112 3.47 5.16 17.98
N PRO A 113 3.52 3.81 17.92
CA PRO A 113 3.75 3.08 16.69
C PRO A 113 2.71 3.37 15.62
N TYR A 114 3.17 3.45 14.39
CA TYR A 114 2.34 3.73 13.23
C TYR A 114 2.58 2.65 12.17
N ILE A 115 1.52 2.00 11.71
CA ILE A 115 1.57 1.02 10.62
C ILE A 115 0.93 1.63 9.38
N THR A 116 1.69 1.74 8.30
CA THR A 116 1.25 2.30 7.01
C THR A 116 1.28 1.28 5.89
N MET A 117 0.54 1.55 4.80
CA MET A 117 0.67 0.83 3.53
C MET A 117 1.70 1.47 2.58
N ALA A 118 2.37 2.55 2.98
CA ALA A 118 3.39 3.20 2.16
C ALA A 118 4.61 2.29 1.91
N GLY A 119 5.03 2.18 0.65
CA GLY A 119 6.13 1.30 0.19
C GLY A 119 7.52 1.94 0.22
N THR A 120 7.64 3.19 0.68
CA THR A 120 8.92 3.91 0.69
C THR A 120 9.93 3.31 1.66
N SER A 121 11.18 3.17 1.21
CA SER A 121 12.30 2.75 2.05
C SER A 121 12.72 3.83 3.08
N ARG A 122 12.22 5.05 2.91
CA ARG A 122 12.56 6.21 3.75
C ARG A 122 11.67 6.35 4.98
N PHE A 123 10.57 5.59 5.06
CA PHE A 123 9.75 5.53 6.26
C PHE A 123 10.42 4.64 7.31
N THR A 124 11.43 5.21 7.97
CA THR A 124 12.30 4.54 8.93
C THR A 124 12.22 5.20 10.30
N GLY A 125 12.40 4.39 11.33
CA GLY A 125 12.39 4.84 12.72
C GLY A 125 11.93 3.72 13.65
N GLU A 126 12.12 3.94 14.92
CA GLU A 126 11.83 2.95 15.95
C GLU A 126 10.31 2.63 16.03
N TYR A 127 9.46 3.63 15.71
CA TYR A 127 8.00 3.52 15.80
C TYR A 127 7.31 3.50 14.43
N CYS A 128 8.07 3.41 13.33
CA CYS A 128 7.56 3.42 11.96
C CYS A 128 7.53 2.00 11.39
N PHE A 129 6.33 1.46 11.15
CA PHE A 129 6.09 0.12 10.61
C PHE A 129 5.35 0.18 9.29
N SER A 130 5.57 -0.79 8.39
CA SER A 130 4.92 -0.83 7.09
C SER A 130 4.42 -2.24 6.74
N LEU A 131 3.16 -2.30 6.30
CA LEU A 131 2.54 -3.44 5.60
C LEU A 131 2.08 -2.95 4.23
N ALA A 132 3.04 -2.71 3.34
CA ALA A 132 2.80 -2.16 2.02
C ALA A 132 2.42 -3.23 1.00
N ASN A 133 1.69 -2.83 -0.05
CA ASN A 133 1.44 -3.71 -1.21
C ASN A 133 2.75 -4.22 -1.82
N GLY A 134 3.72 -3.33 -1.95
CA GLY A 134 5.10 -3.61 -2.35
C GLY A 134 6.01 -2.50 -1.84
N GLY A 135 7.32 -2.70 -1.91
CA GLY A 135 8.27 -1.63 -1.70
C GLY A 135 8.74 -1.05 -3.02
N HIS A 136 9.09 0.23 -3.04
CA HIS A 136 9.54 0.89 -4.26
C HIS A 136 10.71 0.15 -4.95
N GLY A 137 11.63 -0.42 -4.17
CA GLY A 137 12.75 -1.21 -4.70
C GLY A 137 12.32 -2.56 -5.29
N GLU A 138 11.40 -3.27 -4.63
CA GLU A 138 10.88 -4.55 -5.13
C GLU A 138 10.07 -4.38 -6.40
N GLU A 139 9.15 -3.43 -6.39
CA GLU A 139 8.28 -3.17 -7.54
C GLU A 139 9.08 -2.80 -8.79
N THR A 140 10.02 -1.87 -8.66
CA THR A 140 10.85 -1.44 -9.78
C THR A 140 11.75 -2.56 -10.32
N ALA A 141 12.23 -3.45 -9.44
CA ALA A 141 13.02 -4.60 -9.85
C ALA A 141 12.20 -5.61 -10.67
N ILE A 142 10.96 -5.87 -10.26
CA ILE A 142 10.03 -6.76 -10.99
C ILE A 142 9.65 -6.15 -12.34
N MET A 143 9.34 -4.84 -12.39
CA MET A 143 9.04 -4.13 -13.63
C MET A 143 10.22 -4.21 -14.62
N ALA A 144 11.44 -3.96 -14.16
CA ALA A 144 12.62 -4.03 -15.02
C ALA A 144 12.90 -5.45 -15.51
N ALA A 145 12.69 -6.47 -14.67
CA ALA A 145 12.78 -7.87 -15.07
C ALA A 145 11.75 -8.20 -16.16
N TYR A 146 10.48 -7.82 -15.96
CA TYR A 146 9.42 -8.01 -16.94
C TYR A 146 9.77 -7.36 -18.29
N LEU A 147 10.10 -6.07 -18.31
CA LEU A 147 10.45 -5.35 -19.54
C LEU A 147 11.59 -6.03 -20.29
N ALA A 148 12.62 -6.46 -19.56
CA ALA A 148 13.78 -7.14 -20.14
C ALA A 148 13.41 -8.51 -20.74
N GLU A 149 12.55 -9.29 -20.07
CA GLU A 149 12.08 -10.60 -20.53
C GLU A 149 11.17 -10.50 -21.75
N GLN A 150 10.38 -9.41 -21.85
CA GLN A 150 9.56 -9.12 -23.02
C GLN A 150 10.37 -8.51 -24.18
N GLY A 151 11.66 -8.25 -24.02
CA GLY A 151 12.49 -7.62 -25.03
C GLY A 151 12.26 -6.12 -25.21
N LEU A 152 11.51 -5.48 -24.31
CA LEU A 152 11.19 -4.04 -24.33
C LEU A 152 12.37 -3.26 -23.72
N ARG A 153 13.30 -2.82 -24.56
CA ARG A 153 14.60 -2.31 -24.11
C ARG A 153 14.69 -0.79 -24.07
N ARG A 154 14.01 -0.12 -24.99
CA ARG A 154 14.02 1.34 -25.13
C ARG A 154 12.74 1.89 -24.53
N ILE A 155 12.81 2.57 -23.40
CA ILE A 155 11.64 2.95 -22.62
C ILE A 155 11.62 4.44 -22.32
N VAL A 156 10.42 4.97 -22.12
CA VAL A 156 10.18 6.27 -21.50
C VAL A 156 9.52 6.05 -20.15
N VAL A 157 9.90 6.85 -19.16
CA VAL A 157 9.40 6.74 -17.79
C VAL A 157 8.62 8.00 -17.44
N THR A 158 7.44 7.82 -16.88
CA THR A 158 6.57 8.90 -16.41
C THR A 158 6.20 8.70 -14.94
N GLY A 159 5.69 9.74 -14.29
CA GLY A 159 5.21 9.74 -12.93
C GLY A 159 4.82 11.15 -12.51
N GLU A 160 4.54 11.35 -11.23
CA GLU A 160 4.30 12.65 -10.65
C GLU A 160 5.57 13.26 -10.03
N ARG A 161 5.51 14.54 -9.72
CA ARG A 161 6.54 15.25 -8.96
C ARG A 161 6.24 15.17 -7.47
N SER A 162 6.77 14.17 -6.82
CA SER A 162 6.65 14.03 -5.37
C SER A 162 7.93 13.42 -4.76
N PRO A 163 8.12 13.54 -3.45
CA PRO A 163 9.21 12.85 -2.77
C PRO A 163 9.17 11.33 -2.91
N GLY A 164 7.97 10.73 -2.89
CA GLY A 164 7.78 9.29 -3.08
C GLY A 164 8.13 8.84 -4.48
N ASP A 165 7.70 9.59 -5.48
CA ASP A 165 7.96 9.27 -6.89
C ASP A 165 9.44 9.44 -7.23
N THR A 166 10.11 10.43 -6.66
CA THR A 166 11.57 10.59 -6.81
C THR A 166 12.32 9.34 -6.36
N GLU A 167 11.85 8.68 -5.30
CA GLU A 167 12.43 7.41 -4.84
C GLU A 167 12.15 6.26 -5.82
N TYR A 168 10.92 6.14 -6.35
CA TYR A 168 10.61 5.16 -7.39
C TYR A 168 11.53 5.30 -8.59
N HIS A 169 11.71 6.51 -9.10
CA HIS A 169 12.57 6.76 -10.25
C HIS A 169 14.01 6.39 -9.97
N ALA A 170 14.54 6.72 -8.79
CA ALA A 170 15.92 6.37 -8.42
C ALA A 170 16.14 4.85 -8.39
N PHE A 171 15.20 4.09 -7.79
CA PHE A 171 15.24 2.64 -7.82
C PHE A 171 15.09 2.09 -9.25
N PHE A 172 14.17 2.63 -10.03
CA PHE A 172 13.95 2.16 -11.40
C PHE A 172 15.16 2.41 -12.29
N GLN A 173 15.84 3.55 -12.18
CA GLN A 173 17.10 3.82 -12.88
C GLN A 173 18.20 2.81 -12.54
N GLU A 174 18.31 2.44 -11.26
CA GLU A 174 19.25 1.41 -10.82
C GLU A 174 18.93 0.06 -11.50
N GLN A 175 17.67 -0.36 -11.43
CA GLN A 175 17.22 -1.61 -12.02
C GLN A 175 17.33 -1.62 -13.54
N ALA A 176 16.96 -0.53 -14.20
CA ALA A 176 17.10 -0.39 -15.66
C ALA A 176 18.53 -0.66 -16.11
N ARG A 177 19.53 -0.12 -15.41
CA ARG A 177 20.96 -0.38 -15.72
C ARG A 177 21.32 -1.86 -15.56
N LEU A 178 20.85 -2.51 -14.47
CA LEU A 178 21.12 -3.92 -14.21
C LEU A 178 20.54 -4.85 -15.26
N TYR A 179 19.38 -4.48 -15.82
CA TYR A 179 18.68 -5.27 -16.86
C TYR A 179 18.98 -4.84 -18.28
N GLY A 180 19.85 -3.85 -18.47
CA GLY A 180 20.23 -3.34 -19.82
C GLY A 180 19.08 -2.67 -20.54
N LEU A 181 18.23 -1.94 -19.80
CA LEU A 181 17.19 -1.09 -20.35
C LEU A 181 17.77 0.30 -20.61
N GLU A 182 17.38 0.92 -21.72
CA GLU A 182 17.73 2.29 -22.10
C GLU A 182 16.56 3.21 -21.78
N ILE A 183 16.70 4.08 -20.79
CA ILE A 183 15.74 5.13 -20.49
C ILE A 183 15.99 6.30 -21.43
N LEU A 184 15.14 6.44 -22.46
CA LEU A 184 15.24 7.50 -23.46
C LEU A 184 14.90 8.87 -22.87
N LYS A 185 13.90 8.88 -21.99
CA LYS A 185 13.41 10.09 -21.33
C LYS A 185 12.70 9.74 -20.05
N GLU A 186 12.89 10.58 -19.03
CA GLU A 186 12.04 10.67 -17.86
C GLU A 186 11.24 11.97 -17.93
N HIS A 187 9.95 11.88 -17.70
CA HIS A 187 9.06 13.04 -17.68
C HIS A 187 8.11 12.95 -16.48
N TYR A 188 8.24 13.93 -15.60
CA TYR A 188 7.42 14.04 -14.40
C TYR A 188 6.38 15.11 -14.61
N PHE A 189 5.12 14.72 -14.45
CA PHE A 189 4.00 15.65 -14.47
C PHE A 189 3.78 16.25 -13.08
N ASP A 190 3.17 17.42 -13.05
CA ASP A 190 2.55 17.90 -11.83
C ASP A 190 1.36 17.00 -11.48
N GLN A 191 0.84 17.11 -10.27
CA GLN A 191 -0.18 16.17 -9.79
C GLN A 191 -1.51 16.25 -10.54
N ARG A 192 -1.79 17.39 -11.18
CA ARG A 192 -2.96 17.61 -12.02
C ARG A 192 -2.54 18.25 -13.34
N PRO A 193 -1.86 17.49 -14.21
CA PRO A 193 -1.49 18.00 -15.52
C PRO A 193 -2.75 18.24 -16.36
N THR A 194 -2.65 19.21 -17.26
CA THR A 194 -3.69 19.41 -18.27
C THR A 194 -3.59 18.33 -19.37
N ASP A 195 -4.70 18.05 -20.04
CA ASP A 195 -4.71 17.14 -21.18
C ASP A 195 -3.70 17.55 -22.26
N ALA A 196 -3.53 18.84 -22.49
CA ALA A 196 -2.59 19.36 -23.48
C ALA A 196 -1.12 19.06 -23.11
N GLU A 197 -0.76 19.12 -21.82
CA GLU A 197 0.58 18.77 -21.34
C GLU A 197 0.86 17.28 -21.51
N ILE A 198 -0.10 16.42 -21.18
CA ILE A 198 0.04 14.96 -21.37
C ILE A 198 0.14 14.64 -22.86
N ASP A 199 -0.77 15.16 -23.68
CA ASP A 199 -0.77 14.94 -25.13
C ASP A 199 0.56 15.38 -25.77
N ALA A 200 1.09 16.54 -25.36
CA ALA A 200 2.37 17.04 -25.91
C ALA A 200 3.54 16.12 -25.56
N ALA A 201 3.62 15.67 -24.29
CA ALA A 201 4.67 14.76 -23.86
C ALA A 201 4.56 13.40 -24.57
N LEU A 202 3.37 12.83 -24.68
CA LEU A 202 3.15 11.53 -25.32
C LEU A 202 3.41 11.59 -26.83
N ARG A 203 3.06 12.70 -27.52
CA ARG A 203 3.44 12.91 -28.95
C ARG A 203 4.94 12.95 -29.12
N HIS A 204 5.66 13.69 -28.28
CA HIS A 204 7.12 13.70 -28.31
C HIS A 204 7.70 12.29 -28.11
N PHE A 205 7.16 11.49 -27.21
CA PHE A 205 7.61 10.12 -27.01
C PHE A 205 7.36 9.26 -28.26
N ARG A 206 6.15 9.31 -28.82
CA ARG A 206 5.77 8.53 -30.00
C ARG A 206 6.58 8.91 -31.25
N ASP A 207 6.65 10.21 -31.55
CA ASP A 207 7.15 10.71 -32.84
C ASP A 207 8.68 10.83 -32.88
N ASP A 208 9.27 11.32 -31.80
CA ASP A 208 10.71 11.64 -31.75
C ASP A 208 11.54 10.53 -31.12
N LEU A 209 11.07 9.92 -29.98
CA LEU A 209 11.84 8.94 -29.23
C LEU A 209 11.56 7.49 -29.65
N ARG A 210 10.33 7.17 -30.02
CA ARG A 210 9.89 5.83 -30.46
C ARG A 210 10.29 4.73 -29.51
N PRO A 211 9.83 4.76 -28.26
CA PRO A 211 10.15 3.76 -27.27
C PRO A 211 9.44 2.43 -27.55
N ASP A 212 9.99 1.35 -26.99
CA ASP A 212 9.36 0.03 -27.00
C ASP A 212 8.19 -0.04 -26.00
N ALA A 213 8.24 0.75 -24.90
CA ALA A 213 7.22 0.79 -23.87
C ALA A 213 7.12 2.15 -23.16
N LEU A 214 5.92 2.43 -22.66
CA LEU A 214 5.62 3.50 -21.73
C LEU A 214 5.60 2.92 -20.30
N VAL A 215 6.42 3.47 -19.43
CA VAL A 215 6.52 3.06 -18.02
C VAL A 215 5.99 4.17 -17.12
N TYR A 216 5.16 3.81 -16.16
CA TYR A 216 4.68 4.73 -15.14
C TYR A 216 5.22 4.29 -13.77
N CYS A 217 5.91 5.20 -13.08
CA CYS A 217 6.44 5.03 -11.74
C CYS A 217 5.97 6.19 -10.86
N GLY A 218 4.97 5.96 -10.04
CA GLY A 218 4.40 6.99 -9.18
C GLY A 218 3.28 6.48 -8.31
N PHE A 219 2.68 7.38 -7.54
CA PHE A 219 1.53 7.03 -6.71
C PHE A 219 0.27 6.75 -7.55
N GLY A 220 0.13 7.40 -8.71
CA GLY A 220 -0.95 7.13 -9.66
C GLY A 220 -2.06 8.17 -9.70
N TRP A 221 -1.89 9.34 -9.11
CA TRP A 221 -2.93 10.37 -9.09
C TRP A 221 -3.42 10.80 -10.47
N ASN A 222 -2.52 10.84 -11.45
CA ASN A 222 -2.83 11.22 -12.83
C ASN A 222 -2.87 10.03 -13.79
N SER A 223 -2.71 8.81 -13.32
CA SER A 223 -2.59 7.61 -14.19
C SER A 223 -3.84 7.36 -15.05
N SER A 224 -5.03 7.73 -14.57
CA SER A 224 -6.28 7.62 -15.34
C SER A 224 -6.36 8.54 -16.58
N GLN A 225 -5.52 9.55 -16.68
CA GLN A 225 -5.51 10.49 -17.81
C GLN A 225 -4.72 9.95 -19.02
N PHE A 226 -3.90 8.90 -18.84
CA PHE A 226 -3.01 8.42 -19.89
C PHE A 226 -3.75 7.71 -21.02
N ASN A 227 -4.66 6.78 -20.73
CA ASN A 227 -5.39 6.09 -21.81
C ASN A 227 -6.20 7.05 -22.69
N PRO A 228 -6.99 7.99 -22.14
CA PRO A 228 -7.65 9.00 -22.96
C PRO A 228 -6.68 9.83 -23.82
N ALA A 229 -5.51 10.16 -23.27
CA ALA A 229 -4.49 10.90 -24.03
C ALA A 229 -3.86 10.05 -25.15
N LEU A 230 -3.57 8.78 -24.87
CA LEU A 230 -3.06 7.84 -25.87
C LEU A 230 -4.05 7.63 -27.02
N GLU A 231 -5.35 7.53 -26.72
CA GLU A 231 -6.41 7.46 -27.71
C GLU A 231 -6.47 8.73 -28.58
N ARG A 232 -6.44 9.93 -27.96
CA ARG A 232 -6.46 11.22 -28.67
C ARG A 232 -5.30 11.36 -29.67
N ILE A 233 -4.12 10.82 -29.32
CA ILE A 233 -2.96 10.90 -30.19
C ILE A 233 -2.81 9.70 -31.14
N GLY A 234 -3.63 8.66 -31.00
CA GLY A 234 -3.56 7.44 -31.83
C GLY A 234 -2.30 6.62 -31.57
N TRP A 235 -1.92 6.42 -30.31
CA TRP A 235 -0.74 5.63 -29.91
C TRP A 235 -1.11 4.60 -28.85
N ASP A 236 -0.77 3.34 -29.07
CA ASP A 236 -1.02 2.23 -28.13
C ASP A 236 0.27 1.42 -27.88
N PRO A 237 1.19 1.94 -27.06
CA PRO A 237 2.41 1.21 -26.71
C PRO A 237 2.14 0.13 -25.66
N PRO A 238 3.05 -0.84 -25.49
CA PRO A 238 3.12 -1.59 -24.23
C PRO A 238 3.20 -0.65 -23.04
N LYS A 239 2.32 -0.87 -22.03
CA LYS A 239 2.15 0.03 -20.88
C LYS A 239 2.42 -0.72 -19.59
N VAL A 240 3.41 -0.28 -18.82
CA VAL A 240 3.83 -0.93 -17.56
C VAL A 240 3.83 0.08 -16.43
N MET A 241 3.32 -0.32 -15.27
CA MET A 241 3.29 0.54 -14.10
C MET A 241 3.64 -0.21 -12.81
N ASN A 242 3.95 0.53 -11.78
CA ASN A 242 4.14 0.01 -10.42
C ASN A 242 2.79 -0.35 -9.76
N ALA A 243 2.74 -0.40 -8.43
CA ALA A 243 1.51 -0.66 -7.68
C ALA A 243 0.41 0.41 -7.87
N ALA A 244 0.66 1.47 -8.64
CA ALA A 244 -0.39 2.42 -9.05
C ALA A 244 -1.54 1.74 -9.82
N ILE A 245 -1.35 0.53 -10.37
CA ILE A 245 -2.43 -0.26 -10.97
C ILE A 245 -3.59 -0.54 -9.99
N MET A 246 -3.33 -0.50 -8.69
CA MET A 246 -4.36 -0.71 -7.66
C MET A 246 -5.44 0.37 -7.65
N TRP A 247 -5.22 1.54 -8.26
CA TRP A 247 -6.28 2.52 -8.45
C TRP A 247 -7.47 1.97 -9.24
N ALA A 248 -7.26 0.94 -10.06
CA ALA A 248 -8.34 0.23 -10.72
C ALA A 248 -9.38 -0.36 -9.74
N LEU A 249 -8.98 -0.64 -8.51
CA LEU A 249 -9.87 -1.15 -7.45
C LEU A 249 -10.76 -0.07 -6.82
N ALA A 250 -10.49 1.21 -7.10
CA ALA A 250 -11.23 2.32 -6.50
C ALA A 250 -12.65 2.45 -7.08
N SER A 251 -12.82 2.23 -8.38
CA SER A 251 -14.13 2.27 -9.04
C SER A 251 -14.08 1.62 -10.44
N PRO A 252 -15.26 1.29 -11.03
CA PRO A 252 -15.34 0.84 -12.43
C PRO A 252 -14.72 1.81 -13.45
N GLU A 253 -14.82 3.12 -13.19
CA GLU A 253 -14.23 4.16 -14.04
C GLU A 253 -12.70 4.10 -14.02
N TRP A 254 -12.11 3.91 -12.85
CA TRP A 254 -10.67 3.71 -12.72
C TRP A 254 -10.21 2.41 -13.39
N MET A 255 -10.98 1.32 -13.23
CA MET A 255 -10.69 0.06 -13.92
C MET A 255 -10.68 0.26 -15.44
N ALA A 256 -11.67 0.95 -16.00
CA ALA A 256 -11.73 1.27 -17.42
C ALA A 256 -10.59 2.20 -17.87
N ALA A 257 -10.26 3.21 -17.07
CA ALA A 257 -9.19 4.16 -17.38
C ALA A 257 -7.79 3.52 -17.43
N LEU A 258 -7.61 2.38 -16.75
CA LEU A 258 -6.35 1.64 -16.71
C LEU A 258 -6.38 0.37 -17.58
N GLU A 259 -7.37 0.21 -18.47
CA GLU A 259 -7.45 -0.92 -19.39
C GLU A 259 -6.15 -1.09 -20.21
N GLY A 260 -5.65 -2.31 -20.30
CA GLY A 260 -4.42 -2.66 -21.02
C GLY A 260 -3.11 -2.41 -20.25
N TRP A 261 -3.13 -1.69 -19.14
CA TRP A 261 -1.94 -1.54 -18.31
C TRP A 261 -1.55 -2.85 -17.62
N ILE A 262 -0.25 -3.06 -17.51
CA ILE A 262 0.36 -4.15 -16.75
C ILE A 262 1.05 -3.52 -15.55
N GLY A 263 0.78 -4.05 -14.35
CA GLY A 263 1.34 -3.47 -13.14
C GLY A 263 1.59 -4.48 -12.04
N ILE A 264 2.14 -3.98 -10.95
CA ILE A 264 2.51 -4.78 -9.78
C ILE A 264 1.34 -4.85 -8.79
N GLU A 265 0.99 -6.05 -8.40
CA GLU A 265 0.05 -6.28 -7.30
C GLU A 265 0.46 -7.51 -6.48
N GLN A 266 -0.13 -7.66 -5.32
CA GLN A 266 0.07 -8.85 -4.53
C GLN A 266 -0.61 -10.06 -5.18
N SER A 267 0.01 -11.22 -5.03
CA SER A 267 -0.63 -12.50 -5.31
C SER A 267 -1.81 -12.69 -4.35
N LEU A 268 -2.97 -13.02 -4.90
CA LEU A 268 -4.20 -13.27 -4.15
C LEU A 268 -4.80 -14.61 -4.60
N GLY A 269 -5.89 -15.02 -3.97
CA GLY A 269 -6.67 -16.18 -4.40
C GLY A 269 -7.60 -15.92 -5.60
N ASP A 270 -7.38 -14.88 -6.38
CA ASP A 270 -8.24 -14.42 -7.47
C ASP A 270 -7.93 -15.04 -8.85
N HIS A 271 -6.88 -15.88 -8.94
CA HIS A 271 -6.49 -16.58 -10.16
C HIS A 271 -6.57 -18.08 -9.97
N GLU A 272 -7.34 -18.78 -10.82
CA GLU A 272 -7.56 -20.23 -10.71
C GLU A 272 -6.29 -21.07 -10.91
N ASP A 273 -5.36 -20.57 -11.74
CA ASP A 273 -4.12 -21.28 -12.08
C ASP A 273 -2.99 -21.08 -11.07
N LEU A 274 -3.20 -20.26 -10.04
CA LEU A 274 -2.19 -19.96 -9.03
C LEU A 274 -2.50 -20.69 -7.73
N GLU A 275 -1.44 -21.07 -7.04
CA GLU A 275 -1.56 -21.55 -5.66
C GLU A 275 -2.07 -20.41 -4.77
N LYS A 276 -3.23 -20.62 -4.14
CA LYS A 276 -3.93 -19.61 -3.35
C LYS A 276 -3.30 -19.44 -1.98
N ASN A 277 -3.33 -18.20 -1.48
CA ASN A 277 -3.09 -17.95 -0.06
C ASN A 277 -4.21 -18.62 0.76
N PRO A 278 -3.89 -19.54 1.69
CA PRO A 278 -4.90 -20.28 2.43
C PRO A 278 -5.79 -19.43 3.33
N ASN A 279 -5.39 -18.20 3.63
CA ASN A 279 -6.14 -17.27 4.48
C ASN A 279 -7.08 -16.35 3.70
N TRP A 280 -6.94 -16.30 2.36
CA TRP A 280 -7.68 -15.34 1.53
C TRP A 280 -9.19 -15.63 1.50
N ASP A 281 -9.57 -16.83 1.05
CA ASP A 281 -10.99 -17.19 0.97
C ASP A 281 -11.68 -17.23 2.35
N PRO A 282 -11.08 -17.83 3.41
CA PRO A 282 -11.66 -17.75 4.75
C PRO A 282 -11.87 -16.33 5.27
N TRP A 283 -10.98 -15.40 4.96
CA TRP A 283 -11.17 -13.99 5.31
C TRP A 283 -12.35 -13.37 4.56
N LEU A 284 -12.45 -13.61 3.24
CA LEU A 284 -13.57 -13.10 2.43
C LEU A 284 -14.91 -13.63 2.92
N ASP A 285 -14.99 -14.92 3.28
CA ASP A 285 -16.21 -15.57 3.78
C ASP A 285 -16.65 -14.96 5.12
N ARG A 286 -15.70 -14.70 6.03
CA ARG A 286 -16.00 -14.03 7.30
C ARG A 286 -16.40 -12.57 7.11
N SER A 287 -15.78 -11.86 6.17
CA SER A 287 -16.15 -10.49 5.83
C SER A 287 -17.59 -10.42 5.32
N GLU A 288 -17.98 -11.33 4.40
CA GLU A 288 -19.33 -11.42 3.90
C GLU A 288 -20.34 -11.78 5.02
N GLN A 289 -20.00 -12.73 5.86
CA GLN A 289 -20.86 -13.11 7.00
C GLN A 289 -21.06 -11.96 7.98
N ARG A 290 -20.01 -11.18 8.26
CA ARG A 290 -20.04 -10.11 9.27
C ARG A 290 -20.69 -8.83 8.77
N PHE A 291 -20.37 -8.41 7.52
CA PHE A 291 -20.76 -7.12 6.98
C PHE A 291 -21.77 -7.19 5.84
N GLY A 292 -22.10 -8.38 5.34
CA GLY A 292 -23.04 -8.58 4.25
C GLY A 292 -22.46 -8.28 2.86
N TYR A 293 -21.15 -8.11 2.75
CA TYR A 293 -20.46 -7.89 1.47
C TYR A 293 -19.11 -8.60 1.42
N ARG A 294 -18.73 -9.00 0.20
CA ARG A 294 -17.46 -9.67 -0.08
C ARG A 294 -16.57 -8.70 -0.85
N VAL A 295 -15.52 -8.22 -0.22
CA VAL A 295 -14.59 -7.27 -0.84
C VAL A 295 -13.34 -8.01 -1.33
N ASN A 296 -13.36 -8.42 -2.58
CA ASN A 296 -12.17 -8.98 -3.24
C ASN A 296 -11.21 -7.85 -3.67
N ASN A 297 -10.51 -7.25 -2.70
CA ASN A 297 -9.69 -6.07 -2.86
C ASN A 297 -8.46 -6.17 -1.98
N THR A 298 -7.28 -6.06 -2.58
CA THR A 298 -5.98 -6.11 -1.87
C THR A 298 -5.88 -5.11 -0.74
N VAL A 299 -6.35 -3.87 -0.93
CA VAL A 299 -6.30 -2.83 0.11
C VAL A 299 -7.03 -3.26 1.38
N MET A 300 -8.18 -3.90 1.23
CA MET A 300 -8.96 -4.39 2.38
C MET A 300 -8.24 -5.55 3.09
N GLY A 301 -7.58 -6.42 2.34
CA GLY A 301 -6.73 -7.48 2.91
C GLY A 301 -5.52 -6.94 3.66
N LEU A 302 -4.90 -5.86 3.14
CA LEU A 302 -3.81 -5.16 3.83
C LEU A 302 -4.27 -4.56 5.16
N LEU A 303 -5.46 -3.95 5.19
CA LEU A 303 -6.05 -3.40 6.43
C LEU A 303 -6.43 -4.50 7.42
N TYR A 304 -6.92 -5.63 6.95
CA TYR A 304 -7.16 -6.79 7.82
C TYR A 304 -5.85 -7.29 8.44
N ASP A 305 -4.77 -7.38 7.67
CA ASP A 305 -3.45 -7.78 8.19
C ASP A 305 -2.87 -6.72 9.15
N GLN A 306 -3.13 -5.42 8.95
CA GLN A 306 -2.79 -4.39 9.94
C GLN A 306 -3.58 -4.60 11.25
N GLY A 307 -4.87 -4.91 11.17
CA GLY A 307 -5.71 -5.24 12.32
C GLY A 307 -5.20 -6.46 13.08
N ARG A 308 -4.77 -7.51 12.36
CA ARG A 308 -4.14 -8.70 12.97
C ARG A 308 -2.82 -8.38 13.66
N ALA A 309 -1.97 -7.55 13.04
CA ALA A 309 -0.73 -7.09 13.68
C ALA A 309 -1.01 -6.26 14.94
N ALA A 310 -2.05 -5.42 14.91
CA ALA A 310 -2.50 -4.66 16.07
C ALA A 310 -3.00 -5.60 17.19
N ALA A 311 -3.82 -6.60 16.86
CA ALA A 311 -4.29 -7.60 17.82
C ALA A 311 -3.12 -8.33 18.49
N GLU A 312 -2.17 -8.84 17.69
CA GLU A 312 -0.97 -9.51 18.21
C GLU A 312 -0.13 -8.59 19.10
N ALA A 313 0.01 -7.32 18.72
CA ALA A 313 0.74 -6.37 19.54
C ALA A 313 0.04 -6.13 20.88
N ILE A 314 -1.28 -5.92 20.90
CA ILE A 314 -2.06 -5.73 22.14
C ILE A 314 -1.99 -6.94 23.06
N ILE A 315 -2.10 -8.15 22.48
CA ILE A 315 -2.03 -9.42 23.23
C ILE A 315 -0.65 -9.60 23.90
N ASN A 316 0.42 -9.24 23.20
CA ASN A 316 1.80 -9.56 23.62
C ASN A 316 2.56 -8.36 24.20
N ALA A 317 1.95 -7.17 24.25
CA ALA A 317 2.61 -6.00 24.82
C ALA A 317 2.80 -6.16 26.34
N PRO A 318 4.00 -5.93 26.86
CA PRO A 318 4.24 -5.93 28.30
C PRO A 318 3.50 -4.80 29.01
N LEU A 319 3.30 -3.68 28.31
CA LEU A 319 2.52 -2.53 28.72
C LEU A 319 1.79 -1.96 27.49
N LEU A 320 0.54 -1.54 27.65
CA LEU A 320 -0.26 -0.91 26.59
C LEU A 320 0.07 0.59 26.48
N ILE A 321 1.30 0.87 26.18
CA ILE A 321 1.87 2.19 25.84
C ILE A 321 2.70 2.05 24.58
N GLY A 322 3.02 3.15 23.92
CA GLY A 322 3.73 3.12 22.63
C GLY A 322 4.99 2.26 22.61
N GLU A 323 5.86 2.35 23.63
CA GLU A 323 7.09 1.56 23.73
C GLU A 323 6.79 0.06 23.91
N GLY A 324 5.77 -0.29 24.69
CA GLY A 324 5.35 -1.69 24.84
C GLY A 324 4.73 -2.26 23.57
N MET A 325 3.96 -1.46 22.84
CA MET A 325 3.38 -1.83 21.55
C MET A 325 4.46 -2.00 20.47
N GLN A 326 5.43 -1.09 20.41
CA GLN A 326 6.59 -1.19 19.51
C GLN A 326 7.35 -2.51 19.76
N ALA A 327 7.69 -2.83 21.01
CA ALA A 327 8.38 -4.04 21.34
C ALA A 327 7.58 -5.31 21.01
N ALA A 328 6.25 -5.26 21.12
CA ALA A 328 5.36 -6.36 20.77
C ALA A 328 5.28 -6.54 19.24
N LEU A 329 5.20 -5.46 18.46
CA LEU A 329 5.26 -5.52 17.00
C LEU A 329 6.55 -6.18 16.52
N GLU A 330 7.71 -5.80 17.07
CA GLU A 330 9.00 -6.41 16.70
C GLU A 330 9.11 -7.90 17.03
N ARG A 331 8.25 -8.43 17.91
CA ARG A 331 8.17 -9.86 18.24
C ARG A 331 7.32 -10.66 17.27
N ILE A 332 6.53 -10.03 16.43
CA ILE A 332 5.74 -10.73 15.39
C ILE A 332 6.72 -11.40 14.42
N LYS A 333 6.69 -12.73 14.37
CA LYS A 333 7.55 -13.55 13.51
C LYS A 333 6.70 -14.57 12.77
N MET A 334 6.84 -14.58 11.46
CA MET A 334 6.23 -15.56 10.56
C MET A 334 4.71 -15.73 10.78
N MET A 335 4.02 -14.66 11.17
CA MET A 335 2.56 -14.66 11.22
C MET A 335 2.04 -14.80 9.78
N PRO A 336 1.28 -15.84 9.44
CA PRO A 336 0.78 -16.03 8.08
C PRO A 336 -0.01 -14.80 7.64
N ALA A 337 0.30 -14.23 6.48
CA ALA A 337 -0.42 -13.10 5.92
C ALA A 337 -1.75 -13.53 5.30
N THR A 338 -2.66 -12.60 5.11
CA THR A 338 -3.92 -12.82 4.38
C THR A 338 -3.75 -12.54 2.91
N VAL A 339 -2.96 -11.54 2.57
CA VAL A 339 -2.58 -11.18 1.20
C VAL A 339 -1.25 -11.80 0.80
N GLY A 340 -0.97 -11.78 -0.50
CA GLY A 340 0.23 -12.40 -1.06
C GLY A 340 0.06 -13.87 -1.40
N GLY A 341 1.14 -14.54 -1.75
CA GLY A 341 1.16 -15.98 -2.05
C GLY A 341 1.08 -16.86 -0.79
N PRO A 342 1.03 -18.18 -0.95
CA PRO A 342 0.81 -19.13 0.15
C PRO A 342 1.83 -19.06 1.28
N SER A 343 3.07 -18.68 0.99
CA SER A 343 4.17 -18.57 1.96
C SER A 343 4.35 -17.16 2.52
N THR A 344 3.49 -16.22 2.13
CA THR A 344 3.60 -14.83 2.60
C THR A 344 3.32 -14.76 4.09
N ASN A 345 4.20 -14.09 4.81
CA ASN A 345 4.08 -13.90 6.24
C ASN A 345 4.43 -12.47 6.64
N ILE A 346 3.95 -12.09 7.82
CA ILE A 346 4.29 -10.84 8.47
C ILE A 346 5.36 -11.10 9.51
N THR A 347 6.49 -10.42 9.36
CA THR A 347 7.62 -10.50 10.28
C THR A 347 8.24 -9.12 10.42
N PHE A 348 8.24 -8.60 11.64
CA PHE A 348 8.99 -7.40 12.01
C PHE A 348 10.22 -7.77 12.84
N GLY A 349 11.15 -6.83 12.96
CA GLY A 349 12.33 -6.97 13.80
C GLY A 349 13.04 -5.64 14.00
N PRO A 350 13.97 -5.52 14.95
CA PRO A 350 14.57 -4.25 15.35
C PRO A 350 15.33 -3.52 14.23
N TYR A 351 15.66 -4.23 13.15
CA TYR A 351 16.37 -3.67 11.99
C TYR A 351 15.54 -3.60 10.72
N ASP A 352 14.31 -4.16 10.73
CA ASP A 352 13.43 -4.17 9.58
C ASP A 352 11.98 -4.15 10.04
N HIS A 353 11.33 -3.00 9.91
CA HIS A 353 9.92 -2.78 10.22
C HIS A 353 9.01 -2.90 8.99
N ARG A 354 9.50 -3.43 7.89
CA ARG A 354 8.69 -3.77 6.71
C ARG A 354 8.19 -5.21 6.87
N GLY A 355 6.89 -5.38 7.06
CA GLY A 355 6.32 -6.62 7.58
C GLY A 355 6.26 -7.77 6.59
N TYR A 356 5.81 -7.56 5.34
CA TYR A 356 5.63 -8.67 4.40
C TYR A 356 6.96 -9.30 3.98
N LYS A 357 6.98 -10.63 4.04
CA LYS A 357 8.11 -11.48 3.62
C LYS A 357 7.59 -12.61 2.73
N GLY A 358 8.45 -13.10 1.84
CA GLY A 358 8.13 -14.17 0.89
C GLY A 358 7.87 -13.64 -0.51
N ASP A 359 7.39 -14.51 -1.39
CA ASP A 359 7.03 -14.17 -2.77
C ASP A 359 5.57 -13.70 -2.80
N PHE A 360 5.36 -12.41 -2.63
CA PHE A 360 4.02 -11.84 -2.50
C PHE A 360 3.62 -10.93 -3.65
N LEU A 361 4.54 -10.54 -4.52
CA LEU A 361 4.30 -9.65 -5.66
C LEU A 361 4.32 -10.40 -6.99
N LEU A 362 3.43 -10.00 -7.89
CA LEU A 362 3.36 -10.48 -9.27
C LEU A 362 2.94 -9.36 -10.22
N MET A 363 3.04 -9.61 -11.53
CA MET A 363 2.49 -8.74 -12.56
C MET A 363 1.06 -9.14 -12.87
N LYS A 364 0.17 -8.15 -12.89
CA LYS A 364 -1.22 -8.27 -13.36
C LYS A 364 -1.47 -7.33 -14.53
N GLN A 365 -2.38 -7.70 -15.40
CA GLN A 365 -2.85 -6.86 -16.50
C GLN A 365 -4.34 -6.60 -16.36
N ILE A 366 -4.77 -5.38 -16.62
CA ILE A 366 -6.20 -5.10 -16.71
C ILE A 366 -6.66 -5.42 -18.14
N ARG A 367 -7.61 -6.35 -18.25
CA ARG A 367 -8.23 -6.78 -19.49
C ARG A 367 -9.74 -6.97 -19.31
N GLN A 368 -10.52 -6.35 -20.16
CA GLN A 368 -11.98 -6.46 -20.16
C GLN A 368 -12.59 -6.14 -18.78
N GLY A 369 -12.05 -5.09 -18.13
CA GLY A 369 -12.52 -4.61 -16.84
C GLY A 369 -12.21 -5.52 -15.65
N ARG A 370 -11.18 -6.36 -15.73
CA ARG A 370 -10.73 -7.22 -14.63
C ARG A 370 -9.20 -7.37 -14.63
N PHE A 371 -8.67 -7.80 -13.50
CA PHE A 371 -7.27 -8.20 -13.42
C PHE A 371 -7.08 -9.61 -13.97
N ASP A 372 -6.13 -9.76 -14.89
CA ASP A 372 -5.63 -11.03 -15.37
C ASP A 372 -4.17 -11.21 -14.91
N PHE A 373 -3.77 -12.44 -14.65
CA PHE A 373 -2.38 -12.77 -14.29
C PHE A 373 -1.44 -12.53 -15.48
N ALA A 374 -0.38 -11.76 -15.27
CA ALA A 374 0.61 -11.45 -16.30
C ALA A 374 1.98 -12.09 -16.05
N GLY A 375 2.20 -12.71 -14.92
CA GLY A 375 3.39 -13.53 -14.64
C GLY A 375 4.08 -13.23 -13.31
N TYR A 376 4.93 -14.16 -12.92
CA TYR A 376 5.94 -13.98 -11.89
C TYR A 376 7.27 -13.64 -12.54
N HIS A 377 7.75 -12.42 -12.31
CA HIS A 377 9.02 -11.94 -12.83
C HIS A 377 9.99 -11.71 -11.68
N ARG A 378 10.82 -12.70 -11.40
CA ARG A 378 11.75 -12.66 -10.28
C ARG A 378 12.99 -11.86 -10.64
N PRO A 379 13.34 -10.84 -9.85
CA PRO A 379 14.59 -10.13 -10.01
C PRO A 379 15.80 -11.09 -9.92
N ARG A 380 16.74 -10.93 -10.85
CA ARG A 380 17.98 -11.73 -10.87
C ARG A 380 19.01 -11.23 -9.86
N TRP A 381 18.85 -10.00 -9.40
CA TRP A 381 19.81 -9.28 -8.57
C TRP A 381 19.22 -9.04 -7.18
N PRO A 382 20.04 -9.01 -6.13
CA PRO A 382 19.59 -8.56 -4.83
C PRO A 382 18.97 -7.16 -4.92
N ILE A 383 17.79 -7.01 -4.34
CA ILE A 383 17.08 -5.73 -4.32
C ILE A 383 17.74 -4.84 -3.26
N ASN A 384 18.14 -3.64 -3.65
CA ASN A 384 18.58 -2.63 -2.69
C ASN A 384 17.37 -2.14 -1.90
N ARG A 385 17.40 -2.37 -0.58
CA ARG A 385 16.33 -1.94 0.34
C ARG A 385 16.76 -0.79 1.24
N GLN A 386 17.95 -0.24 1.00
CA GLN A 386 18.43 0.90 1.76
C GLN A 386 17.86 2.21 1.19
N PRO A 387 17.62 3.21 2.03
CA PRO A 387 17.16 4.51 1.56
C PRO A 387 18.14 5.07 0.52
N ILE A 388 17.59 5.47 -0.63
CA ILE A 388 18.36 6.23 -1.61
C ILE A 388 18.41 7.66 -1.12
N VAL A 389 19.55 8.06 -0.61
CA VAL A 389 19.83 9.45 -0.25
C VAL A 389 20.11 10.19 -1.54
N SER A 390 19.25 11.15 -1.92
CA SER A 390 19.55 12.00 -3.06
C SER A 390 20.84 12.79 -2.78
N GLN A 391 21.86 12.60 -3.59
CA GLN A 391 23.12 13.36 -3.54
C GLN A 391 22.95 14.77 -4.15
N ARG A 392 21.81 15.40 -4.00
CA ARG A 392 21.63 16.80 -4.37
C ARG A 392 21.66 17.63 -3.10
N ALA A 393 22.88 18.10 -2.77
CA ALA A 393 23.07 19.29 -2.00
C ALA A 393 22.71 20.51 -2.85
#